data_89a4e02646c6671e03ca8ee85d83969c
#
_entry.id   89a4e02646c6671e03ca8ee85d83969c
#
_cell.length_a   1.000
_cell.length_b   1.000
_cell.length_c   1.000
_cell.angle_alpha   90.00
_cell.angle_beta   90.00
_cell.angle_gamma   90.00
#
_symmetry.space_group_name_H-M   'P 1'
#
loop_
_entity.id
_entity.type
_entity.pdbx_description
1 polymer ?
#
loop_
_entity_poly.entity_id
_entity_poly.type
_entity_poly.pdbx_seq_one_letter_code
_entity_poly.pdbx_strand_id
1 'polypeptide(L)'
;MSTVKILWADDEIELLKPHILFLEQKGYEVETCLSGDEVLDKLEDFRADIIFLDENMPGLTGLETLELIKKQHSSVPVVMITKSEEESIMDEAIGGKISDYLIKPVNPKQILMAIKKNVHVDQIQSEKATTKYQQAFREIGMRINDRLNIEEWQELYEQMVFWELELQKAQDTGMDEILAMQKAEANLQFSRFIEDNYIDWVNGAEDAPNMSHNVLKNKVFPLVDKNKSSLFLIVIDNLRFDQWKVLKPLISEHFWVEKEETYVSILPTTTQYARNALFAGLMPLEIEQRFPDKWSNDDEEGNKNNYEKVYFSEQLKRFGLENKFQYYKVLNADFGKKVLDDVPRMMQNPINIIIYNFVDMLSHARTDTEIVKQLARDEAAYRSVTVSWYEHSTLQKIIKKIAKQGGRVIITTDHGSVRVKNPVKVVGDKSVNTNLRYKQGKTLNYNPKEVFEITHPKEAHLPQINVSQKFIFAKSDDFFVYPNNYNHYVNYYKDTFQHGGVSLEEMLVPIVALTPKK
;
A
#
# COMPACT_ATOMS: atom_id res chain seq x y z
N MET A 1 11.93 -17.36 25.85
CA MET A 1 11.00 -18.00 24.90
C MET A 1 10.19 -19.00 25.70
N SER A 2 8.86 -19.03 25.54
CA SER A 2 8.02 -20.08 26.14
C SER A 2 8.33 -21.41 25.44
N THR A 3 8.41 -22.49 26.23
CA THR A 3 8.58 -23.84 25.69
C THR A 3 7.37 -24.19 24.84
N VAL A 4 7.58 -24.66 23.62
CA VAL A 4 6.48 -25.10 22.73
C VAL A 4 5.90 -26.40 23.25
N LYS A 5 4.58 -26.45 23.38
CA LYS A 5 3.81 -27.55 23.95
C LYS A 5 3.16 -28.39 22.85
N ILE A 6 3.48 -29.66 22.83
CA ILE A 6 3.04 -30.65 21.85
C ILE A 6 2.09 -31.63 22.52
N LEU A 7 0.90 -31.83 21.95
CA LEU A 7 0.03 -32.92 22.33
C LEU A 7 0.07 -33.99 21.24
N TRP A 8 0.44 -35.22 21.59
CA TRP A 8 0.58 -36.33 20.64
C TRP A 8 -0.32 -37.49 21.00
N ALA A 9 -1.28 -37.78 20.13
CA ALA A 9 -2.21 -38.86 20.29
C ALA A 9 -1.91 -39.99 19.29
N ASP A 10 -1.68 -41.20 19.81
CA ASP A 10 -1.41 -42.41 19.04
C ASP A 10 -1.67 -43.63 19.96
N ASP A 11 -2.43 -44.61 19.52
CA ASP A 11 -2.71 -45.79 20.32
C ASP A 11 -1.48 -46.68 20.55
N GLU A 12 -0.46 -46.54 19.69
CA GLU A 12 0.85 -47.20 19.81
C GLU A 12 1.93 -46.22 20.34
N ILE A 13 1.58 -45.20 21.11
CA ILE A 13 2.48 -44.11 21.56
C ILE A 13 3.73 -44.60 22.29
N GLU A 14 3.65 -45.75 22.94
CA GLU A 14 4.80 -46.40 23.62
C GLU A 14 5.95 -46.75 22.64
N LEU A 15 5.59 -47.07 21.38
CA LEU A 15 6.60 -47.35 20.32
C LEU A 15 7.27 -46.07 19.83
N LEU A 16 6.67 -44.91 20.10
CA LEU A 16 7.15 -43.60 19.69
C LEU A 16 8.01 -42.89 20.76
N LYS A 17 8.29 -43.54 21.91
CA LYS A 17 9.18 -43.00 22.96
C LYS A 17 10.51 -42.43 22.47
N PRO A 18 11.22 -43.04 21.50
CA PRO A 18 12.45 -42.45 20.97
C PRO A 18 12.21 -41.08 20.29
N HIS A 19 11.06 -40.88 19.67
CA HIS A 19 10.68 -39.63 19.02
C HIS A 19 10.34 -38.54 20.07
N ILE A 20 9.63 -38.92 21.13
CA ILE A 20 9.29 -38.07 22.25
C ILE A 20 10.57 -37.58 22.93
N LEU A 21 11.46 -38.50 23.31
CA LEU A 21 12.75 -38.14 23.92
C LEU A 21 13.59 -37.21 23.03
N PHE A 22 13.59 -37.45 21.73
CA PHE A 22 14.27 -36.55 20.77
C PHE A 22 13.69 -35.14 20.79
N LEU A 23 12.37 -34.98 20.86
CA LEU A 23 11.70 -33.67 20.93
C LEU A 23 11.98 -32.99 22.26
N GLU A 24 11.90 -33.70 23.38
CA GLU A 24 12.21 -33.18 24.72
C GLU A 24 13.68 -32.72 24.81
N GLN A 25 14.65 -33.45 24.23
CA GLN A 25 16.04 -33.02 24.12
C GLN A 25 16.21 -31.73 23.28
N LYS A 26 15.26 -31.44 22.38
CA LYS A 26 15.23 -30.21 21.60
C LYS A 26 14.52 -29.08 22.32
N GLY A 27 14.04 -29.29 23.54
CA GLY A 27 13.40 -28.28 24.37
C GLY A 27 11.90 -28.14 24.17
N TYR A 28 11.24 -29.12 23.56
CA TYR A 28 9.80 -29.20 23.45
C TYR A 28 9.19 -29.87 24.70
N GLU A 29 8.01 -29.46 25.11
CA GLU A 29 7.21 -30.14 26.14
C GLU A 29 6.20 -31.03 25.42
N VAL A 30 6.23 -32.35 25.66
CA VAL A 30 5.39 -33.32 24.95
C VAL A 30 4.47 -34.04 25.92
N GLU A 31 3.16 -33.85 25.74
CA GLU A 31 2.13 -34.64 26.39
C GLU A 31 1.56 -35.67 25.42
N THR A 32 1.21 -36.84 25.94
CA THR A 32 0.80 -37.98 25.12
C THR A 32 -0.61 -38.45 25.48
N CYS A 33 -1.35 -38.95 24.49
CA CYS A 33 -2.69 -39.51 24.64
C CYS A 33 -2.78 -40.84 23.88
N LEU A 34 -3.65 -41.74 24.32
CA LEU A 34 -3.90 -43.05 23.70
C LEU A 34 -5.17 -43.07 22.84
N SER A 35 -6.04 -42.05 22.95
CA SER A 35 -7.32 -42.00 22.26
C SER A 35 -7.77 -40.55 21.97
N GLY A 36 -8.74 -40.38 21.07
CA GLY A 36 -9.32 -39.10 20.75
C GLY A 36 -10.05 -38.47 21.93
N ASP A 37 -10.74 -39.26 22.74
CA ASP A 37 -11.43 -38.78 23.95
C ASP A 37 -10.44 -38.18 24.94
N GLU A 38 -9.28 -38.85 25.17
CA GLU A 38 -8.22 -38.35 26.05
C GLU A 38 -7.60 -37.04 25.55
N VAL A 39 -7.53 -36.84 24.23
CA VAL A 39 -7.09 -35.56 23.63
C VAL A 39 -8.04 -34.43 24.03
N LEU A 40 -9.34 -34.63 23.92
CA LEU A 40 -10.34 -33.61 24.26
C LEU A 40 -10.29 -33.28 25.74
N ASP A 41 -10.21 -34.28 26.62
CA ASP A 41 -10.10 -34.08 28.08
C ASP A 41 -8.81 -33.30 28.43
N LYS A 42 -7.67 -33.65 27.82
CA LYS A 42 -6.41 -32.94 28.09
C LYS A 42 -6.40 -31.51 27.59
N LEU A 43 -7.07 -31.20 26.51
CA LEU A 43 -7.15 -29.83 25.98
C LEU A 43 -7.91 -28.85 26.88
N GLU A 44 -8.65 -29.33 27.88
CA GLU A 44 -9.26 -28.47 28.90
C GLU A 44 -8.19 -27.80 29.80
N ASP A 45 -7.11 -28.53 30.14
CA ASP A 45 -6.07 -28.07 31.06
C ASP A 45 -4.73 -27.81 30.39
N PHE A 46 -4.44 -28.43 29.24
CA PHE A 46 -3.19 -28.32 28.51
C PHE A 46 -3.34 -27.47 27.25
N ARG A 47 -2.69 -26.31 27.22
CA ARG A 47 -2.65 -25.45 26.04
C ARG A 47 -1.60 -25.93 25.07
N ALA A 48 -1.99 -26.77 24.12
CA ALA A 48 -1.12 -27.25 23.05
C ALA A 48 -0.86 -26.15 22.01
N ASP A 49 0.40 -25.99 21.57
CA ASP A 49 0.78 -25.14 20.43
C ASP A 49 0.66 -25.92 19.10
N ILE A 50 0.72 -27.24 19.15
CA ILE A 50 0.52 -28.15 18.01
C ILE A 50 0.04 -29.51 18.49
N ILE A 51 -0.82 -30.15 17.71
CA ILE A 51 -1.35 -31.49 17.99
C ILE A 51 -0.91 -32.44 16.87
N PHE A 52 -0.30 -33.57 17.24
CA PHE A 52 -0.11 -34.72 16.36
C PHE A 52 -1.20 -35.74 16.66
N LEU A 53 -1.91 -36.18 15.63
CA LEU A 53 -3.11 -36.99 15.79
C LEU A 53 -3.06 -38.21 14.86
N ASP A 54 -2.99 -39.41 15.43
CA ASP A 54 -3.13 -40.63 14.64
C ASP A 54 -4.56 -40.76 14.10
N GLU A 55 -4.66 -41.31 12.90
CA GLU A 55 -5.96 -41.52 12.26
C GLU A 55 -6.74 -42.67 12.93
N ASN A 56 -6.03 -43.77 13.27
CA ASN A 56 -6.63 -44.98 13.76
C ASN A 56 -6.43 -45.12 15.27
N MET A 57 -7.38 -44.61 16.05
CA MET A 57 -7.36 -44.71 17.50
C MET A 57 -8.64 -45.40 18.01
N PRO A 58 -8.58 -46.03 19.19
CA PRO A 58 -9.77 -46.63 19.82
C PRO A 58 -10.75 -45.51 20.26
N GLY A 59 -12.04 -45.74 20.10
CA GLY A 59 -13.08 -44.77 20.38
C GLY A 59 -13.30 -43.83 19.21
N LEU A 60 -13.02 -42.53 19.40
CA LEU A 60 -13.08 -41.53 18.34
C LEU A 60 -11.89 -41.73 17.37
N THR A 61 -12.20 -41.78 16.08
CA THR A 61 -11.15 -41.75 15.02
C THR A 61 -10.42 -40.41 15.02
N GLY A 62 -9.25 -40.36 14.38
CA GLY A 62 -8.51 -39.11 14.23
C GLY A 62 -9.29 -38.00 13.53
N LEU A 63 -10.09 -38.34 12.49
CA LEU A 63 -10.94 -37.36 11.78
C LEU A 63 -12.08 -36.84 12.65
N GLU A 64 -12.77 -37.69 13.39
CA GLU A 64 -13.83 -37.26 14.33
C GLU A 64 -13.25 -36.38 15.44
N THR A 65 -12.07 -36.75 15.96
CA THR A 65 -11.34 -35.97 16.97
C THR A 65 -10.93 -34.60 16.40
N LEU A 66 -10.40 -34.55 15.17
CA LEU A 66 -10.05 -33.31 14.47
C LEU A 66 -11.24 -32.35 14.39
N GLU A 67 -12.42 -32.83 13.99
CA GLU A 67 -13.61 -32.00 13.90
C GLU A 67 -13.99 -31.38 15.25
N LEU A 68 -13.91 -32.16 16.34
CA LEU A 68 -14.21 -31.69 17.69
C LEU A 68 -13.17 -30.68 18.18
N ILE A 69 -11.88 -30.95 17.95
CA ILE A 69 -10.79 -30.01 18.25
C ILE A 69 -11.04 -28.67 17.52
N LYS A 70 -11.34 -28.72 16.21
CA LYS A 70 -11.51 -27.48 15.42
C LYS A 70 -12.78 -26.69 15.77
N LYS A 71 -13.79 -27.29 16.36
CA LYS A 71 -14.97 -26.61 16.91
C LYS A 71 -14.64 -25.79 18.16
N GLN A 72 -13.75 -26.28 19.03
CA GLN A 72 -13.41 -25.64 20.30
C GLN A 72 -12.09 -24.85 20.24
N HIS A 73 -11.11 -25.34 19.49
CA HIS A 73 -9.74 -24.83 19.39
C HIS A 73 -9.34 -24.61 17.92
N SER A 74 -10.09 -23.78 17.20
CA SER A 74 -9.95 -23.58 15.74
C SER A 74 -8.56 -23.13 15.28
N SER A 75 -7.81 -22.43 16.14
CA SER A 75 -6.48 -21.87 15.82
C SER A 75 -5.33 -22.82 16.03
N VAL A 76 -5.51 -23.90 16.82
CA VAL A 76 -4.41 -24.84 17.10
C VAL A 76 -4.13 -25.68 15.86
N PRO A 77 -2.88 -25.71 15.36
CA PRO A 77 -2.50 -26.54 14.22
C PRO A 77 -2.59 -28.03 14.59
N VAL A 78 -3.23 -28.81 13.72
CA VAL A 78 -3.34 -30.26 13.86
C VAL A 78 -2.64 -30.92 12.68
N VAL A 79 -1.71 -31.84 12.98
CA VAL A 79 -0.98 -32.66 12.01
C VAL A 79 -1.48 -34.08 12.11
N MET A 80 -2.12 -34.55 11.04
CA MET A 80 -2.57 -35.95 10.97
C MET A 80 -1.43 -36.88 10.69
N ILE A 81 -1.39 -38.05 11.37
CA ILE A 81 -0.45 -39.12 11.12
C ILE A 81 -1.24 -40.36 10.71
N THR A 82 -0.91 -41.01 9.58
CA THR A 82 -1.70 -42.12 9.05
C THR A 82 -0.84 -43.17 8.39
N LYS A 83 -1.34 -44.39 8.29
CA LYS A 83 -0.75 -45.49 7.53
C LYS A 83 -1.24 -45.54 6.08
N SER A 84 -2.28 -44.77 5.73
CA SER A 84 -2.94 -44.81 4.41
C SER A 84 -2.48 -43.70 3.51
N GLU A 85 -2.28 -44.00 2.23
CA GLU A 85 -2.07 -43.04 1.14
C GLU A 85 -3.37 -42.83 0.34
N GLU A 86 -4.54 -43.21 0.88
CA GLU A 86 -5.82 -43.09 0.20
C GLU A 86 -6.25 -41.65 0.05
N GLU A 87 -6.50 -41.24 -1.18
CA GLU A 87 -6.84 -39.86 -1.57
C GLU A 87 -8.13 -39.38 -0.88
N SER A 88 -9.09 -40.28 -0.61
CA SER A 88 -10.35 -39.96 0.08
C SER A 88 -10.17 -39.51 1.53
N ILE A 89 -9.23 -40.11 2.26
CA ILE A 89 -8.91 -39.75 3.66
C ILE A 89 -8.17 -38.41 3.70
N MET A 90 -7.28 -38.17 2.74
CA MET A 90 -6.60 -36.90 2.60
C MET A 90 -7.57 -35.75 2.29
N ASP A 91 -8.52 -35.97 1.39
CA ASP A 91 -9.53 -34.95 1.03
C ASP A 91 -10.45 -34.62 2.21
N GLU A 92 -10.85 -35.63 3.00
CA GLU A 92 -11.67 -35.45 4.20
C GLU A 92 -10.91 -34.70 5.30
N ALA A 93 -9.65 -35.05 5.54
CA ALA A 93 -8.77 -34.35 6.47
C ALA A 93 -8.51 -32.91 6.07
N ILE A 94 -8.31 -32.64 4.77
CA ILE A 94 -8.19 -31.27 4.22
C ILE A 94 -9.50 -30.51 4.42
N GLY A 95 -10.65 -31.14 4.17
CA GLY A 95 -11.98 -30.59 4.47
C GLY A 95 -12.17 -30.26 5.95
N GLY A 96 -11.61 -31.07 6.86
CA GLY A 96 -11.53 -30.87 8.30
C GLY A 96 -10.54 -29.79 8.77
N LYS A 97 -9.84 -29.12 7.84
CA LYS A 97 -8.85 -28.05 8.11
C LYS A 97 -7.61 -28.50 8.88
N ILE A 98 -7.02 -29.63 8.51
CA ILE A 98 -5.67 -30.00 9.00
C ILE A 98 -4.63 -28.96 8.57
N SER A 99 -3.56 -28.88 9.36
CA SER A 99 -2.43 -27.98 9.07
C SER A 99 -1.33 -28.67 8.29
N ASP A 100 -1.17 -29.99 8.49
CA ASP A 100 -0.22 -30.84 7.80
C ASP A 100 -0.61 -32.33 7.93
N TYR A 101 0.15 -33.20 7.25
CA TYR A 101 -0.12 -34.60 7.14
C TYR A 101 1.19 -35.37 7.01
N LEU A 102 1.33 -36.49 7.77
CA LEU A 102 2.50 -37.34 7.77
C LEU A 102 2.09 -38.82 7.58
N ILE A 103 2.88 -39.56 6.81
CA ILE A 103 2.67 -40.98 6.55
C ILE A 103 3.59 -41.83 7.44
N LYS A 104 3.02 -42.83 8.14
CA LYS A 104 3.81 -43.82 8.90
C LYS A 104 4.62 -44.74 7.95
N PRO A 105 5.87 -45.07 8.27
CA PRO A 105 6.58 -44.73 9.49
C PRO A 105 7.15 -43.30 9.50
N VAL A 106 6.76 -42.51 10.50
CA VAL A 106 7.30 -41.16 10.67
C VAL A 106 8.71 -41.21 11.26
N ASN A 107 9.57 -40.28 10.85
CA ASN A 107 10.88 -40.13 11.47
C ASN A 107 10.96 -38.80 12.26
N PRO A 108 11.87 -38.72 13.27
CA PRO A 108 11.98 -37.51 14.10
C PRO A 108 12.22 -36.23 13.33
N LYS A 109 12.87 -36.27 12.16
CA LYS A 109 13.10 -35.07 11.31
C LYS A 109 11.83 -34.56 10.64
N GLN A 110 10.93 -35.47 10.21
CA GLN A 110 9.63 -35.11 9.63
C GLN A 110 8.76 -34.40 10.67
N ILE A 111 8.70 -34.95 11.90
CA ILE A 111 7.98 -34.34 13.00
C ILE A 111 8.52 -32.95 13.32
N LEU A 112 9.85 -32.81 13.45
CA LEU A 112 10.51 -31.54 13.69
C LEU A 112 10.23 -30.53 12.56
N MET A 113 10.18 -30.97 11.30
CA MET A 113 9.82 -30.11 10.18
C MET A 113 8.37 -29.67 10.24
N ALA A 114 7.44 -30.56 10.61
CA ALA A 114 6.03 -30.21 10.79
C ALA A 114 5.85 -29.16 11.92
N ILE A 115 6.57 -29.33 13.06
CA ILE A 115 6.56 -28.34 14.13
C ILE A 115 7.10 -26.98 13.62
N LYS A 116 8.25 -26.98 12.95
CA LYS A 116 8.84 -25.75 12.40
C LYS A 116 7.93 -25.06 11.40
N LYS A 117 7.26 -25.82 10.55
CA LYS A 117 6.34 -25.30 9.53
C LYS A 117 5.07 -24.69 10.15
N ASN A 118 4.55 -25.26 11.24
CA ASN A 118 3.25 -24.89 11.80
C ASN A 118 3.33 -23.98 13.04
N VAL A 119 4.46 -23.99 13.78
CA VAL A 119 4.62 -23.22 15.02
C VAL A 119 5.71 -22.16 14.89
N HIS A 120 6.79 -22.42 14.16
CA HIS A 120 7.94 -21.53 14.06
C HIS A 120 8.05 -20.77 12.72
N VAL A 121 7.05 -20.86 11.83
CA VAL A 121 7.13 -20.22 10.50
C VAL A 121 7.36 -18.73 10.64
N ASP A 122 6.55 -18.06 11.45
CA ASP A 122 6.65 -16.60 11.63
C ASP A 122 8.01 -16.20 12.21
N GLN A 123 8.52 -16.96 13.18
CA GLN A 123 9.84 -16.70 13.77
C GLN A 123 10.97 -16.92 12.76
N ILE A 124 10.94 -18.01 11.98
CA ILE A 124 11.95 -18.30 10.94
C ILE A 124 11.89 -17.26 9.82
N GLN A 125 10.71 -16.80 9.44
CA GLN A 125 10.55 -15.74 8.46
C GLN A 125 11.07 -14.41 9.00
N SER A 126 10.77 -14.09 10.26
CA SER A 126 11.28 -12.90 10.94
C SER A 126 12.79 -12.87 11.00
N GLU A 127 13.44 -13.94 11.50
CA GLU A 127 14.90 -14.04 11.57
C GLU A 127 15.57 -13.93 10.18
N LYS A 128 14.95 -14.51 9.16
CA LYS A 128 15.44 -14.40 7.77
C LYS A 128 15.27 -12.99 7.21
N ALA A 129 14.13 -12.34 7.47
CA ALA A 129 13.87 -10.98 7.03
C ALA A 129 14.86 -10.02 7.67
N THR A 130 15.05 -10.11 8.99
CA THR A 130 16.02 -9.33 9.76
C THR A 130 17.44 -9.49 9.23
N THR A 131 17.91 -10.73 9.05
CA THR A 131 19.27 -11.01 8.54
C THR A 131 19.48 -10.46 7.13
N LYS A 132 18.50 -10.63 6.24
CA LYS A 132 18.56 -10.11 4.88
C LYS A 132 18.51 -8.58 4.86
N TYR A 133 17.68 -7.96 5.71
CA TYR A 133 17.63 -6.51 5.80
C TYR A 133 18.95 -5.94 6.34
N GLN A 134 19.60 -6.57 7.32
CA GLN A 134 20.92 -6.14 7.78
C GLN A 134 21.97 -6.11 6.66
N GLN A 135 21.87 -7.01 5.68
CA GLN A 135 22.73 -6.96 4.48
C GLN A 135 22.33 -5.82 3.56
N ALA A 136 21.03 -5.67 3.28
CA ALA A 136 20.51 -4.60 2.44
C ALA A 136 20.68 -3.20 3.05
N PHE A 137 20.70 -3.09 4.37
CA PHE A 137 20.87 -1.83 5.10
C PHE A 137 22.12 -1.04 4.66
N ARG A 138 23.24 -1.73 4.51
CA ARG A 138 24.49 -1.09 4.07
C ARG A 138 24.41 -0.61 2.62
N GLU A 139 23.82 -1.42 1.77
CA GLU A 139 23.64 -1.09 0.35
C GLU A 139 22.71 0.13 0.19
N ILE A 140 21.55 0.13 0.86
CA ILE A 140 20.62 1.26 0.88
C ILE A 140 21.31 2.51 1.41
N GLY A 141 22.05 2.41 2.54
CA GLY A 141 22.77 3.54 3.12
C GLY A 141 23.86 4.13 2.21
N MET A 142 24.55 3.30 1.45
CA MET A 142 25.50 3.77 0.43
C MET A 142 24.77 4.47 -0.71
N ARG A 143 23.74 3.87 -1.26
CA ARG A 143 22.94 4.45 -2.35
C ARG A 143 22.33 5.80 -1.99
N ILE A 144 21.78 5.97 -0.78
CA ILE A 144 21.20 7.25 -0.32
C ILE A 144 22.22 8.41 -0.42
N ASN A 145 23.50 8.13 -0.22
CA ASN A 145 24.58 9.12 -0.23
C ASN A 145 25.28 9.27 -1.60
N ASP A 146 24.91 8.47 -2.59
CA ASP A 146 25.40 8.57 -3.95
C ASP A 146 24.64 9.64 -4.76
N ARG A 147 25.19 10.00 -5.93
CA ARG A 147 24.50 10.85 -6.89
C ARG A 147 23.56 10.00 -7.74
N LEU A 148 22.34 9.78 -7.25
CA LEU A 148 21.33 9.02 -7.96
C LEU A 148 20.63 9.87 -9.02
N ASN A 149 20.30 9.24 -10.16
CA ASN A 149 19.33 9.77 -11.11
C ASN A 149 17.89 9.40 -10.66
N ILE A 150 16.88 9.84 -11.40
CA ILE A 150 15.49 9.66 -10.99
C ILE A 150 15.06 8.17 -11.02
N GLU A 151 15.53 7.39 -11.97
CA GLU A 151 15.25 5.96 -12.07
C GLU A 151 15.84 5.21 -10.87
N GLU A 152 17.06 5.56 -10.48
CA GLU A 152 17.72 5.00 -9.29
C GLU A 152 17.01 5.38 -7.98
N TRP A 153 16.44 6.60 -7.89
CA TRP A 153 15.59 7.02 -6.77
C TRP A 153 14.29 6.22 -6.72
N GLN A 154 13.67 5.95 -7.86
CA GLN A 154 12.47 5.11 -7.95
C GLN A 154 12.77 3.69 -7.47
N GLU A 155 13.86 3.07 -7.96
CA GLU A 155 14.29 1.74 -7.51
C GLU A 155 14.60 1.69 -6.01
N LEU A 156 15.30 2.70 -5.49
CA LEU A 156 15.63 2.79 -4.07
C LEU A 156 14.36 2.89 -3.22
N TYR A 157 13.40 3.72 -3.63
CA TYR A 157 12.12 3.85 -2.95
C TYR A 157 11.33 2.53 -2.96
N GLU A 158 11.27 1.86 -4.11
CA GLU A 158 10.65 0.53 -4.22
C GLU A 158 11.31 -0.50 -3.29
N GLN A 159 12.64 -0.50 -3.21
CA GLN A 159 13.40 -1.37 -2.31
C GLN A 159 13.09 -1.06 -0.84
N MET A 160 12.97 0.21 -0.46
CA MET A 160 12.62 0.61 0.91
C MET A 160 11.19 0.20 1.27
N VAL A 161 10.23 0.39 0.37
CA VAL A 161 8.84 -0.07 0.55
C VAL A 161 8.79 -1.61 0.69
N PHE A 162 9.56 -2.34 -0.11
CA PHE A 162 9.65 -3.79 0.02
C PHE A 162 10.11 -4.21 1.43
N TRP A 163 11.18 -3.61 1.94
CA TRP A 163 11.68 -3.94 3.28
C TRP A 163 10.73 -3.52 4.39
N GLU A 164 10.05 -2.38 4.25
CA GLU A 164 9.03 -1.93 5.20
C GLU A 164 7.91 -2.97 5.35
N LEU A 165 7.44 -3.53 4.23
CA LEU A 165 6.40 -4.56 4.24
C LEU A 165 6.89 -5.92 4.77
N GLU A 166 8.13 -6.31 4.46
CA GLU A 166 8.71 -7.57 4.95
C GLU A 166 9.01 -7.53 6.46
N LEU A 167 9.55 -6.42 6.98
CA LEU A 167 9.80 -6.24 8.40
C LEU A 167 8.49 -6.14 9.18
N GLN A 168 7.48 -5.46 8.65
CA GLN A 168 6.13 -5.41 9.25
C GLN A 168 5.53 -6.82 9.40
N LYS A 169 5.65 -7.70 8.40
CA LYS A 169 5.22 -9.10 8.50
C LYS A 169 6.00 -9.86 9.57
N ALA A 170 7.29 -9.54 9.70
CA ALA A 170 8.18 -10.16 10.66
C ALA A 170 7.96 -9.68 12.11
N GLN A 171 7.18 -8.62 12.33
CA GLN A 171 6.93 -7.98 13.63
C GLN A 171 8.21 -7.56 14.38
N ASP A 172 9.27 -7.21 13.63
CA ASP A 172 10.57 -6.80 14.17
C ASP A 172 10.61 -5.28 14.39
N THR A 173 10.12 -4.83 15.53
CA THR A 173 10.03 -3.40 15.88
C THR A 173 11.39 -2.69 15.91
N GLY A 174 12.48 -3.41 16.22
CA GLY A 174 13.82 -2.81 16.26
C GLY A 174 14.34 -2.47 14.85
N MET A 175 14.09 -3.31 13.87
CA MET A 175 14.47 -3.05 12.49
C MET A 175 13.53 -2.04 11.81
N ASP A 176 12.27 -1.98 12.21
CA ASP A 176 11.33 -0.94 11.76
C ASP A 176 11.81 0.48 12.09
N GLU A 177 12.35 0.69 13.29
CA GLU A 177 12.92 1.99 13.69
C GLU A 177 14.16 2.35 12.85
N ILE A 178 15.03 1.39 12.61
CA ILE A 178 16.24 1.57 11.78
C ILE A 178 15.86 1.92 10.33
N LEU A 179 14.88 1.21 9.76
CA LEU A 179 14.38 1.52 8.41
C LEU A 179 13.72 2.91 8.36
N ALA A 180 12.98 3.30 9.40
CA ALA A 180 12.38 4.62 9.50
C ALA A 180 13.43 5.74 9.50
N MET A 181 14.58 5.54 10.17
CA MET A 181 15.70 6.47 10.12
C MET A 181 16.33 6.56 8.72
N GLN A 182 16.54 5.42 8.04
CA GLN A 182 17.03 5.42 6.65
C GLN A 182 16.05 6.12 5.70
N LYS A 183 14.76 5.91 5.89
CA LYS A 183 13.71 6.53 5.08
C LYS A 183 13.68 8.06 5.27
N ALA A 184 13.89 8.54 6.51
CA ALA A 184 14.00 9.97 6.78
C ALA A 184 15.24 10.58 6.10
N GLU A 185 16.40 9.91 6.14
CA GLU A 185 17.61 10.34 5.44
C GLU A 185 17.41 10.34 3.92
N ALA A 186 16.81 9.27 3.36
CA ALA A 186 16.49 9.19 1.94
C ALA A 186 15.57 10.34 1.50
N ASN A 187 14.55 10.65 2.27
CA ASN A 187 13.64 11.77 2.00
C ASN A 187 14.35 13.12 2.02
N LEU A 188 15.32 13.31 2.93
CA LEU A 188 16.12 14.54 2.97
C LEU A 188 16.99 14.68 1.71
N GLN A 189 17.68 13.61 1.29
CA GLN A 189 18.53 13.63 0.09
C GLN A 189 17.67 13.73 -1.19
N PHE A 190 16.55 13.03 -1.25
CA PHE A 190 15.59 13.16 -2.35
C PHE A 190 15.04 14.57 -2.47
N SER A 191 14.75 15.23 -1.35
CA SER A 191 14.31 16.64 -1.39
C SER A 191 15.34 17.57 -2.01
N ARG A 192 16.63 17.35 -1.73
CA ARG A 192 17.72 18.10 -2.36
C ARG A 192 17.83 17.79 -3.86
N PHE A 193 17.70 16.51 -4.20
CA PHE A 193 17.70 16.09 -5.59
C PHE A 193 16.56 16.74 -6.40
N ILE A 194 15.35 16.83 -5.84
CA ILE A 194 14.23 17.53 -6.46
C ILE A 194 14.49 19.03 -6.56
N GLU A 195 15.07 19.64 -5.53
CA GLU A 195 15.45 21.07 -5.52
C GLU A 195 16.42 21.41 -6.66
N ASP A 196 17.37 20.53 -6.94
CA ASP A 196 18.38 20.70 -7.98
C ASP A 196 17.86 20.45 -9.41
N ASN A 197 16.83 19.61 -9.61
CA ASN A 197 16.44 19.13 -10.94
C ASN A 197 15.04 19.56 -11.40
N TYR A 198 14.12 19.86 -10.46
CA TYR A 198 12.69 20.01 -10.77
C TYR A 198 12.40 21.08 -11.82
N ILE A 199 13.05 22.24 -11.73
CA ILE A 199 12.83 23.34 -12.67
C ILE A 199 13.26 22.96 -14.08
N ASP A 200 14.39 22.29 -14.24
CA ASP A 200 14.89 21.84 -15.54
C ASP A 200 13.95 20.79 -16.16
N TRP A 201 13.44 19.88 -15.36
CA TRP A 201 12.49 18.86 -15.82
C TRP A 201 11.19 19.44 -16.35
N VAL A 202 10.57 20.38 -15.64
CA VAL A 202 9.31 21.00 -16.10
C VAL A 202 9.52 21.88 -17.32
N ASN A 203 10.76 22.31 -17.60
CA ASN A 203 11.15 23.03 -18.80
C ASN A 203 11.70 22.14 -19.93
N GLY A 204 11.58 20.81 -19.79
CA GLY A 204 11.82 19.87 -20.86
C GLY A 204 13.26 19.37 -21.01
N ALA A 205 14.01 19.27 -19.89
CA ALA A 205 15.30 18.60 -19.86
C ALA A 205 15.23 17.19 -20.46
N GLU A 206 16.29 16.72 -21.09
CA GLU A 206 16.32 15.40 -21.77
C GLU A 206 16.15 14.24 -20.79
N ASP A 207 16.62 14.39 -19.56
CA ASP A 207 16.52 13.43 -18.48
C ASP A 207 15.23 13.57 -17.63
N ALA A 208 14.28 14.39 -18.08
CA ALA A 208 13.02 14.60 -17.35
C ALA A 208 12.20 13.29 -17.28
N PRO A 209 11.76 12.88 -16.08
CA PRO A 209 10.94 11.67 -15.92
C PRO A 209 9.53 11.83 -16.48
N ASN A 210 8.75 10.74 -16.46
CA ASN A 210 7.32 10.89 -16.61
C ASN A 210 6.75 11.61 -15.39
N MET A 211 6.03 12.71 -15.64
CA MET A 211 5.42 13.55 -14.63
C MET A 211 3.90 13.62 -14.83
N SER A 212 3.15 14.17 -13.89
CA SER A 212 1.68 14.22 -13.93
C SER A 212 1.12 14.69 -15.27
N HIS A 213 1.71 15.71 -15.90
CA HIS A 213 1.21 16.29 -17.16
C HIS A 213 1.48 15.46 -18.41
N ASN A 214 2.42 14.53 -18.39
CA ASN A 214 2.80 13.75 -19.58
C ASN A 214 2.60 12.22 -19.43
N VAL A 215 2.36 11.72 -18.22
CA VAL A 215 2.27 10.27 -17.95
C VAL A 215 1.14 9.59 -18.71
N LEU A 216 -0.03 10.21 -18.86
CA LEU A 216 -1.13 9.61 -19.64
C LEU A 216 -0.77 9.47 -21.11
N LYS A 217 -0.14 10.49 -21.69
CA LYS A 217 0.36 10.45 -23.08
C LYS A 217 1.34 9.30 -23.28
N ASN A 218 2.29 9.15 -22.37
CA ASN A 218 3.42 8.24 -22.53
C ASN A 218 3.10 6.79 -22.10
N LYS A 219 2.23 6.59 -21.11
CA LYS A 219 1.98 5.27 -20.49
C LYS A 219 0.56 4.74 -20.71
N VAL A 220 -0.44 5.59 -20.94
CA VAL A 220 -1.84 5.18 -21.03
C VAL A 220 -2.34 5.19 -22.48
N PHE A 221 -2.15 6.29 -23.19
CA PHE A 221 -2.69 6.44 -24.55
C PHE A 221 -2.15 5.42 -25.56
N PRO A 222 -0.88 4.96 -25.50
CA PRO A 222 -0.40 3.90 -26.39
C PRO A 222 -1.14 2.56 -26.19
N LEU A 223 -1.78 2.36 -25.04
CA LEU A 223 -2.56 1.17 -24.71
C LEU A 223 -4.02 1.27 -25.16
N VAL A 224 -4.49 2.45 -25.58
CA VAL A 224 -5.87 2.66 -26.08
C VAL A 224 -5.96 2.18 -27.53
N ASP A 225 -6.64 1.06 -27.74
CA ASP A 225 -6.84 0.48 -29.07
C ASP A 225 -8.34 0.21 -29.29
N LYS A 226 -8.90 0.82 -30.32
CA LYS A 226 -10.33 0.67 -30.68
C LYS A 226 -10.71 -0.77 -31.04
N ASN A 227 -9.74 -1.60 -31.43
CA ASN A 227 -9.94 -2.99 -31.87
C ASN A 227 -9.64 -4.00 -30.73
N LYS A 228 -9.17 -3.53 -29.57
CA LYS A 228 -8.90 -4.36 -28.39
C LYS A 228 -9.93 -4.13 -27.30
N SER A 229 -9.78 -4.87 -26.20
CA SER A 229 -10.63 -4.72 -25.03
C SER A 229 -10.58 -3.30 -24.45
N SER A 230 -11.70 -2.83 -23.89
CA SER A 230 -11.82 -1.55 -23.22
C SER A 230 -10.76 -1.36 -22.14
N LEU A 231 -10.19 -0.16 -22.06
CA LEU A 231 -9.23 0.24 -21.03
C LEU A 231 -9.93 1.07 -19.95
N PHE A 232 -9.70 0.73 -18.70
CA PHE A 232 -10.20 1.47 -17.54
C PHE A 232 -9.04 2.14 -16.81
N LEU A 233 -9.01 3.46 -16.82
CA LEU A 233 -8.11 4.26 -15.99
C LEU A 233 -8.78 4.48 -14.63
N ILE A 234 -8.29 3.82 -13.61
CA ILE A 234 -8.75 3.95 -12.22
C ILE A 234 -7.76 4.82 -11.48
N VAL A 235 -8.22 6.00 -11.04
CA VAL A 235 -7.43 6.94 -10.24
C VAL A 235 -7.92 6.87 -8.81
N ILE A 236 -7.07 6.41 -7.90
CA ILE A 236 -7.36 6.40 -6.46
C ILE A 236 -6.63 7.59 -5.86
N ASP A 237 -7.36 8.62 -5.47
CA ASP A 237 -6.86 9.87 -4.93
C ASP A 237 -5.96 9.64 -3.72
N ASN A 238 -4.74 10.19 -3.73
CA ASN A 238 -3.77 10.09 -2.65
C ASN A 238 -3.28 8.65 -2.34
N LEU A 239 -3.25 7.76 -3.36
CA LEU A 239 -2.77 6.39 -3.19
C LEU A 239 -1.24 6.33 -3.21
N ARG A 240 -0.62 5.92 -2.12
CA ARG A 240 0.83 5.73 -2.03
C ARG A 240 1.27 4.40 -2.66
N PHE A 241 2.56 4.32 -3.01
CA PHE A 241 3.13 3.10 -3.59
C PHE A 241 3.10 1.91 -2.61
N ASP A 242 3.33 2.12 -1.32
CA ASP A 242 3.24 1.06 -0.30
C ASP A 242 1.79 0.55 -0.11
N GLN A 243 0.78 1.43 -0.25
CA GLN A 243 -0.63 1.03 -0.25
C GLN A 243 -0.99 0.22 -1.51
N TRP A 244 -0.46 0.62 -2.67
CA TRP A 244 -0.58 -0.22 -3.86
C TRP A 244 0.01 -1.62 -3.63
N LYS A 245 1.20 -1.74 -3.04
CA LYS A 245 1.86 -3.04 -2.77
C LYS A 245 1.01 -3.97 -1.91
N VAL A 246 0.28 -3.46 -0.92
CA VAL A 246 -0.62 -4.29 -0.10
C VAL A 246 -1.95 -4.61 -0.78
N LEU A 247 -2.41 -3.80 -1.74
CA LEU A 247 -3.58 -4.10 -2.56
C LEU A 247 -3.27 -5.07 -3.71
N LYS A 248 -2.03 -5.11 -4.19
CA LYS A 248 -1.59 -5.91 -5.33
C LYS A 248 -1.98 -7.39 -5.24
N PRO A 249 -1.80 -8.12 -4.12
CA PRO A 249 -2.20 -9.54 -4.01
C PRO A 249 -3.69 -9.74 -4.30
N LEU A 250 -4.56 -8.90 -3.74
CA LEU A 250 -6.02 -8.98 -3.89
C LEU A 250 -6.47 -8.72 -5.33
N ILE A 251 -5.83 -7.76 -5.99
CA ILE A 251 -6.13 -7.42 -7.38
C ILE A 251 -5.57 -8.50 -8.32
N SER A 252 -4.41 -9.06 -7.98
CA SER A 252 -3.76 -10.12 -8.74
C SER A 252 -4.51 -11.46 -8.73
N GLU A 253 -5.54 -11.63 -7.90
CA GLU A 253 -6.46 -12.77 -8.03
C GLU A 253 -7.18 -12.78 -9.40
N HIS A 254 -7.44 -11.59 -9.96
CA HIS A 254 -8.23 -11.42 -11.18
C HIS A 254 -7.44 -10.87 -12.37
N PHE A 255 -6.25 -10.32 -12.12
CA PHE A 255 -5.42 -9.67 -13.13
C PHE A 255 -3.97 -10.15 -13.09
N TRP A 256 -3.33 -10.21 -14.25
CA TRP A 256 -1.88 -10.20 -14.37
C TRP A 256 -1.37 -8.77 -14.31
N VAL A 257 -0.32 -8.52 -13.53
CA VAL A 257 0.41 -7.25 -13.55
C VAL A 257 1.37 -7.28 -14.74
N GLU A 258 1.08 -6.53 -15.79
CA GLU A 258 1.96 -6.44 -16.97
C GLU A 258 3.13 -5.50 -16.72
N LYS A 259 2.83 -4.36 -16.09
CA LYS A 259 3.82 -3.34 -15.80
C LYS A 259 3.48 -2.65 -14.49
N GLU A 260 4.50 -2.47 -13.66
CA GLU A 260 4.42 -1.76 -12.38
C GLU A 260 5.58 -0.76 -12.35
N GLU A 261 5.25 0.52 -12.31
CA GLU A 261 6.22 1.60 -12.34
C GLU A 261 5.75 2.71 -11.39
N THR A 262 6.64 3.64 -11.09
CA THR A 262 6.28 4.93 -10.50
C THR A 262 6.47 6.05 -11.52
N TYR A 263 5.79 7.17 -11.30
CA TYR A 263 6.04 8.43 -12.01
C TYR A 263 6.11 9.57 -11.00
N VAL A 264 6.60 10.73 -11.43
CA VAL A 264 6.78 11.88 -10.54
C VAL A 264 5.54 12.76 -10.55
N SER A 265 4.87 12.89 -9.39
CA SER A 265 3.83 13.88 -9.21
C SER A 265 4.41 15.29 -9.21
N ILE A 266 3.74 16.24 -9.91
CA ILE A 266 4.17 17.63 -9.94
C ILE A 266 3.91 18.35 -8.62
N LEU A 267 4.65 19.42 -8.38
CA LEU A 267 4.44 20.32 -7.25
C LEU A 267 3.42 21.43 -7.57
N PRO A 268 2.59 21.80 -6.60
CA PRO A 268 2.29 21.13 -5.33
C PRO A 268 1.70 19.74 -5.52
N THR A 269 2.12 18.76 -4.72
CA THR A 269 1.58 17.40 -4.74
C THR A 269 0.18 17.34 -4.13
N THR A 270 -0.76 17.98 -4.81
CA THR A 270 -2.16 18.09 -4.37
C THR A 270 -3.13 17.86 -5.53
N THR A 271 -4.32 17.43 -5.18
CA THR A 271 -5.41 17.16 -6.14
C THR A 271 -5.65 18.32 -7.10
N GLN A 272 -5.62 19.56 -6.61
CA GLN A 272 -5.85 20.76 -7.42
C GLN A 272 -4.83 20.90 -8.56
N TYR A 273 -3.55 20.67 -8.26
CA TYR A 273 -2.46 20.86 -9.23
C TYR A 273 -2.18 19.57 -9.99
N ALA A 274 -1.84 18.50 -9.30
CA ALA A 274 -1.37 17.25 -9.90
C ALA A 274 -2.47 16.52 -10.69
N ARG A 275 -3.72 16.43 -10.18
CA ARG A 275 -4.79 15.73 -10.89
C ARG A 275 -5.34 16.54 -12.06
N ASN A 276 -5.44 17.87 -11.95
CA ASN A 276 -5.78 18.70 -13.09
C ASN A 276 -4.70 18.59 -14.18
N ALA A 277 -3.42 18.59 -13.83
CA ALA A 277 -2.33 18.39 -14.79
C ALA A 277 -2.38 17.00 -15.45
N LEU A 278 -2.67 15.95 -14.67
CA LEU A 278 -2.85 14.58 -15.17
C LEU A 278 -3.93 14.52 -16.27
N PHE A 279 -5.11 15.07 -15.99
CA PHE A 279 -6.23 15.05 -16.94
C PHE A 279 -6.13 16.09 -18.05
N ALA A 280 -5.49 17.22 -17.79
CA ALA A 280 -5.26 18.21 -18.83
C ALA A 280 -4.10 17.82 -19.77
N GLY A 281 -3.10 17.06 -19.31
CA GLY A 281 -1.86 16.85 -20.04
C GLY A 281 -1.11 18.16 -20.28
N LEU A 282 -1.15 19.04 -19.30
CA LEU A 282 -0.58 20.40 -19.30
C LEU A 282 -0.13 20.75 -17.89
N MET A 283 0.85 21.61 -17.76
CA MET A 283 1.24 22.18 -16.47
C MET A 283 0.21 23.21 -15.98
N PRO A 284 0.11 23.48 -14.66
CA PRO A 284 -0.93 24.34 -14.07
C PRO A 284 -1.07 25.74 -14.72
N LEU A 285 0.03 26.41 -15.00
CA LEU A 285 0.02 27.71 -15.69
C LEU A 285 -0.56 27.61 -17.11
N GLU A 286 -0.26 26.55 -17.83
CA GLU A 286 -0.80 26.32 -19.17
C GLU A 286 -2.31 26.01 -19.12
N ILE A 287 -2.78 25.34 -18.05
CA ILE A 287 -4.21 25.09 -17.82
C ILE A 287 -4.93 26.42 -17.57
N GLU A 288 -4.38 27.25 -16.68
CA GLU A 288 -4.93 28.60 -16.42
C GLU A 288 -5.02 29.43 -17.69
N GLN A 289 -3.96 29.49 -18.50
CA GLN A 289 -3.93 30.26 -19.74
C GLN A 289 -4.90 29.72 -20.82
N ARG A 290 -5.03 28.41 -20.93
CA ARG A 290 -5.87 27.77 -21.95
C ARG A 290 -7.34 27.67 -21.58
N PHE A 291 -7.62 27.58 -20.29
CA PHE A 291 -8.95 27.43 -19.73
C PHE A 291 -9.20 28.37 -18.54
N PRO A 292 -9.10 29.69 -18.75
CA PRO A 292 -9.15 30.66 -17.65
C PRO A 292 -10.45 30.58 -16.84
N ASP A 293 -11.59 30.28 -17.48
CA ASP A 293 -12.88 30.14 -16.81
C ASP A 293 -13.06 28.80 -16.08
N LYS A 294 -12.07 27.92 -16.12
CA LYS A 294 -12.12 26.55 -15.53
C LYS A 294 -11.02 26.28 -14.53
N TRP A 295 -10.02 27.14 -14.48
CA TRP A 295 -9.01 27.12 -13.43
C TRP A 295 -9.54 27.89 -12.22
N SER A 296 -9.29 27.40 -11.03
CA SER A 296 -9.57 28.10 -9.78
C SER A 296 -8.29 28.16 -8.94
N ASN A 297 -7.95 29.36 -8.47
CA ASN A 297 -6.79 29.58 -7.62
C ASN A 297 -7.06 29.15 -6.15
N ASP A 298 -6.01 29.04 -5.34
CA ASP A 298 -6.10 28.55 -3.95
C ASP A 298 -6.98 29.45 -3.06
N ASP A 299 -6.98 30.75 -3.29
CA ASP A 299 -7.72 31.75 -2.56
C ASP A 299 -9.21 31.82 -2.96
N GLU A 300 -9.62 31.19 -4.03
CA GLU A 300 -11.01 31.11 -4.43
C GLU A 300 -11.79 30.06 -3.62
N GLU A 301 -13.07 30.27 -3.39
CA GLU A 301 -13.92 29.28 -2.73
C GLU A 301 -14.40 28.19 -3.70
N GLY A 302 -14.66 27.00 -3.17
CA GLY A 302 -15.28 25.89 -3.89
C GLY A 302 -14.32 24.77 -4.32
N ASN A 303 -14.86 23.81 -5.07
CA ASN A 303 -14.09 22.64 -5.51
C ASN A 303 -13.21 23.01 -6.71
N LYS A 304 -11.92 22.75 -6.60
CA LYS A 304 -10.88 23.07 -7.59
C LYS A 304 -10.79 22.07 -8.74
N ASN A 305 -11.51 20.96 -8.68
CA ASN A 305 -11.42 19.82 -9.61
C ASN A 305 -12.76 19.49 -10.28
N ASN A 306 -13.49 20.51 -10.72
CA ASN A 306 -14.80 20.35 -11.37
C ASN A 306 -14.70 20.05 -12.87
N TYR A 307 -13.58 20.35 -13.51
CA TYR A 307 -13.43 20.32 -14.97
C TYR A 307 -12.55 19.19 -15.50
N GLU A 308 -12.17 18.23 -14.65
CA GLU A 308 -11.32 17.09 -15.01
C GLU A 308 -11.79 16.34 -16.28
N LYS A 309 -13.11 16.10 -16.39
CA LYS A 309 -13.72 15.48 -17.58
C LYS A 309 -13.49 16.32 -18.85
N VAL A 310 -13.59 17.64 -18.74
CA VAL A 310 -13.37 18.55 -19.87
C VAL A 310 -11.90 18.57 -20.26
N TYR A 311 -11.01 18.66 -19.28
CA TYR A 311 -9.57 18.61 -19.50
C TYR A 311 -9.14 17.31 -20.19
N PHE A 312 -9.66 16.17 -19.76
CA PHE A 312 -9.37 14.89 -20.37
C PHE A 312 -9.89 14.80 -21.83
N SER A 313 -11.08 15.31 -22.09
CA SER A 313 -11.63 15.40 -23.44
C SER A 313 -10.72 16.22 -24.38
N GLU A 314 -10.26 17.37 -23.90
CA GLU A 314 -9.37 18.24 -24.67
C GLU A 314 -7.95 17.63 -24.81
N GLN A 315 -7.47 16.88 -23.81
CA GLN A 315 -6.23 16.13 -23.92
C GLN A 315 -6.32 15.05 -25.00
N LEU A 316 -7.40 14.26 -25.02
CA LEU A 316 -7.62 13.24 -26.06
C LEU A 316 -7.64 13.84 -27.47
N LYS A 317 -8.32 14.97 -27.66
CA LYS A 317 -8.35 15.67 -28.97
C LYS A 317 -6.95 16.08 -29.43
N ARG A 318 -6.13 16.65 -28.54
CA ARG A 318 -4.75 17.06 -28.87
C ARG A 318 -3.88 15.92 -29.35
N PHE A 319 -4.16 14.68 -28.91
CA PHE A 319 -3.43 13.49 -29.31
C PHE A 319 -4.14 12.67 -30.40
N GLY A 320 -5.19 13.23 -31.05
CA GLY A 320 -5.92 12.55 -32.12
C GLY A 320 -6.74 11.35 -31.66
N LEU A 321 -7.04 11.26 -30.37
CA LEU A 321 -7.80 10.20 -29.74
C LEU A 321 -9.22 10.69 -29.43
N GLU A 322 -9.99 11.03 -30.47
CA GLU A 322 -11.40 11.42 -30.32
C GLU A 322 -12.27 10.19 -30.02
N ASN A 323 -12.16 9.69 -28.80
CA ASN A 323 -12.87 8.50 -28.35
C ASN A 323 -14.05 8.85 -27.43
N LYS A 324 -15.12 8.08 -27.53
CA LYS A 324 -16.15 8.06 -26.51
C LYS A 324 -15.58 7.48 -25.22
N PHE A 325 -15.85 8.11 -24.10
CA PHE A 325 -15.46 7.63 -22.78
C PHE A 325 -16.54 7.93 -21.76
N GLN A 326 -16.56 7.14 -20.68
CA GLN A 326 -17.28 7.50 -19.45
C GLN A 326 -16.30 8.03 -18.42
N TYR A 327 -16.80 8.93 -17.59
CA TYR A 327 -16.04 9.53 -16.49
C TYR A 327 -16.91 9.53 -15.24
N TYR A 328 -16.45 8.87 -14.19
CA TYR A 328 -17.12 8.76 -12.92
C TYR A 328 -16.18 9.16 -11.78
N LYS A 329 -16.70 9.99 -10.87
CA LYS A 329 -16.02 10.39 -9.62
C LYS A 329 -16.84 9.81 -8.46
N VAL A 330 -16.34 8.76 -7.84
CA VAL A 330 -17.04 8.01 -6.79
C VAL A 330 -16.69 8.60 -5.43
N LEU A 331 -17.66 9.31 -4.85
CA LEU A 331 -17.52 9.96 -3.54
C LEU A 331 -18.23 9.17 -2.42
N ASN A 332 -19.12 8.22 -2.76
CA ASN A 332 -19.86 7.41 -1.80
C ASN A 332 -20.23 6.05 -2.38
N ALA A 333 -20.62 5.12 -1.49
CA ALA A 333 -20.91 3.73 -1.84
C ALA A 333 -22.11 3.58 -2.79
N ASP A 334 -23.16 4.42 -2.65
CA ASP A 334 -24.36 4.31 -3.49
C ASP A 334 -24.09 4.74 -4.94
N PHE A 335 -23.28 5.76 -5.14
CA PHE A 335 -22.82 6.11 -6.47
C PHE A 335 -21.89 5.03 -7.05
N GLY A 336 -21.05 4.42 -6.21
CA GLY A 336 -20.22 3.28 -6.61
C GLY A 336 -21.03 2.08 -7.11
N LYS A 337 -22.21 1.80 -6.53
CA LYS A 337 -23.14 0.77 -7.04
C LYS A 337 -23.64 1.09 -8.44
N LYS A 338 -24.00 2.36 -8.70
CA LYS A 338 -24.42 2.80 -10.05
C LYS A 338 -23.31 2.61 -11.09
N VAL A 339 -22.06 2.93 -10.72
CA VAL A 339 -20.91 2.70 -11.58
C VAL A 339 -20.70 1.22 -11.84
N LEU A 340 -20.85 0.36 -10.81
CA LEU A 340 -20.77 -1.09 -10.94
C LEU A 340 -21.81 -1.62 -11.96
N ASP A 341 -23.03 -1.11 -11.91
CA ASP A 341 -24.11 -1.51 -12.83
C ASP A 341 -23.81 -1.06 -14.27
N ASP A 342 -23.13 0.08 -14.44
CA ASP A 342 -22.81 0.66 -15.75
C ASP A 342 -21.56 0.05 -16.41
N VAL A 343 -20.78 -0.80 -15.74
CA VAL A 343 -19.58 -1.44 -16.32
C VAL A 343 -19.85 -2.09 -17.69
N PRO A 344 -20.95 -2.84 -17.93
CA PRO A 344 -21.20 -3.42 -19.25
C PRO A 344 -21.33 -2.38 -20.38
N ARG A 345 -21.88 -1.19 -20.09
CA ARG A 345 -21.95 -0.10 -21.05
C ARG A 345 -20.58 0.54 -21.28
N MET A 346 -19.78 0.67 -20.23
CA MET A 346 -18.43 1.20 -20.30
C MET A 346 -17.52 0.32 -21.16
N MET A 347 -17.72 -1.00 -21.18
CA MET A 347 -16.97 -1.93 -22.05
C MET A 347 -17.09 -1.65 -23.54
N GLN A 348 -18.05 -0.84 -23.97
CA GLN A 348 -18.23 -0.42 -25.36
C GLN A 348 -17.33 0.78 -25.73
N ASN A 349 -16.71 1.43 -24.79
CA ASN A 349 -15.81 2.55 -25.02
C ASN A 349 -14.34 2.08 -25.04
N PRO A 350 -13.48 2.67 -25.87
CA PRO A 350 -12.06 2.35 -25.88
C PRO A 350 -11.34 2.67 -24.57
N ILE A 351 -11.77 3.72 -23.87
CA ILE A 351 -11.22 4.13 -22.58
C ILE A 351 -12.33 4.64 -21.66
N ASN A 352 -12.18 4.40 -20.35
CA ASN A 352 -13.08 4.90 -19.31
C ASN A 352 -12.27 5.35 -18.10
N ILE A 353 -12.79 6.32 -17.35
CA ILE A 353 -12.16 6.88 -16.16
C ILE A 353 -13.05 6.65 -14.95
N ILE A 354 -12.48 6.13 -13.88
CA ILE A 354 -13.13 6.00 -12.58
C ILE A 354 -12.19 6.58 -11.51
N ILE A 355 -12.67 7.56 -10.75
CA ILE A 355 -11.91 8.18 -9.66
C ILE A 355 -12.53 7.77 -8.33
N TYR A 356 -11.68 7.39 -7.37
CA TYR A 356 -12.04 7.12 -5.98
C TYR A 356 -11.29 8.04 -5.04
N ASN A 357 -12.02 8.77 -4.19
CA ASN A 357 -11.45 9.74 -3.25
C ASN A 357 -11.26 9.19 -1.84
N PHE A 358 -11.40 7.88 -1.61
CA PHE A 358 -11.44 7.33 -0.25
C PHE A 358 -10.13 7.54 0.53
N VAL A 359 -8.97 7.31 -0.08
CA VAL A 359 -7.67 7.38 0.62
C VAL A 359 -7.38 8.82 1.04
N ASP A 360 -7.70 9.79 0.18
CA ASP A 360 -7.59 11.20 0.51
C ASP A 360 -8.57 11.60 1.63
N MET A 361 -9.83 11.17 1.56
CA MET A 361 -10.81 11.38 2.62
C MET A 361 -10.37 10.77 3.95
N LEU A 362 -9.70 9.61 3.94
CA LEU A 362 -9.16 8.96 5.13
C LEU A 362 -8.04 9.80 5.76
N SER A 363 -7.15 10.39 4.96
CA SER A 363 -6.06 11.25 5.43
C SER A 363 -6.61 12.51 6.12
N HIS A 364 -7.63 13.15 5.54
CA HIS A 364 -8.32 14.30 6.11
C HIS A 364 -9.11 13.92 7.38
N ALA A 365 -9.91 12.84 7.34
CA ALA A 365 -10.66 12.37 8.51
C ALA A 365 -9.76 11.99 9.69
N ARG A 366 -8.55 11.49 9.44
CA ARG A 366 -7.53 11.23 10.47
C ARG A 366 -7.08 12.52 11.16
N THR A 367 -6.98 13.61 10.45
CA THR A 367 -6.63 14.92 11.02
C THR A 367 -7.74 15.45 11.92
N ASP A 368 -9.00 15.25 11.54
CA ASP A 368 -10.15 15.88 12.17
C ASP A 368 -10.85 15.03 13.24
N THR A 369 -10.61 13.72 13.25
CA THR A 369 -11.37 12.76 14.07
C THR A 369 -10.46 11.86 14.90
N GLU A 370 -10.58 11.90 16.24
CA GLU A 370 -9.75 11.12 17.16
C GLU A 370 -9.88 9.60 16.94
N ILE A 371 -11.08 9.11 16.61
CA ILE A 371 -11.31 7.69 16.31
C ILE A 371 -10.48 7.25 15.10
N VAL A 372 -10.44 8.06 14.05
CA VAL A 372 -9.67 7.73 12.84
C VAL A 372 -8.16 7.85 13.10
N LYS A 373 -7.73 8.77 13.99
CA LYS A 373 -6.33 8.80 14.44
C LYS A 373 -5.88 7.50 15.08
N GLN A 374 -6.73 6.89 15.91
CA GLN A 374 -6.44 5.62 16.55
C GLN A 374 -6.43 4.44 15.56
N LEU A 375 -7.35 4.43 14.59
CA LEU A 375 -7.44 3.39 13.57
C LEU A 375 -6.26 3.42 12.56
N ALA A 376 -5.76 4.59 12.23
CA ALA A 376 -4.65 4.80 11.29
C ALA A 376 -3.45 5.48 11.98
N ARG A 377 -3.08 4.99 13.17
CA ARG A 377 -2.07 5.62 14.06
C ARG A 377 -0.67 5.70 13.47
N ASP A 378 -0.31 4.76 12.62
CA ASP A 378 0.99 4.61 11.98
C ASP A 378 0.85 4.14 10.53
N GLU A 379 1.97 3.98 9.83
CA GLU A 379 2.03 3.55 8.43
C GLU A 379 1.38 2.17 8.22
N ALA A 380 1.65 1.23 9.11
CA ALA A 380 1.11 -0.13 9.04
C ALA A 380 -0.42 -0.15 9.21
N ALA A 381 -0.93 0.59 10.18
CA ALA A 381 -2.35 0.75 10.42
C ALA A 381 -3.05 1.45 9.24
N TYR A 382 -2.41 2.49 8.67
CA TYR A 382 -2.94 3.20 7.50
C TYR A 382 -3.07 2.27 6.28
N ARG A 383 -2.07 1.42 6.02
CA ARG A 383 -2.15 0.36 5.00
C ARG A 383 -3.26 -0.64 5.27
N SER A 384 -3.40 -1.09 6.53
CA SER A 384 -4.44 -2.06 6.92
C SER A 384 -5.86 -1.53 6.72
N VAL A 385 -6.10 -0.26 7.04
CA VAL A 385 -7.39 0.40 6.78
C VAL A 385 -7.67 0.50 5.28
N THR A 386 -6.64 0.77 4.46
CA THR A 386 -6.77 0.81 3.00
C THR A 386 -7.15 -0.56 2.43
N VAL A 387 -6.54 -1.64 2.92
CA VAL A 387 -6.88 -3.03 2.54
C VAL A 387 -8.33 -3.35 2.91
N SER A 388 -8.70 -3.11 4.16
CA SER A 388 -10.06 -3.36 4.65
C SER A 388 -11.12 -2.58 3.86
N TRP A 389 -10.83 -1.30 3.55
CA TRP A 389 -11.71 -0.53 2.68
C TRP A 389 -11.85 -1.17 1.30
N TYR A 390 -10.75 -1.56 0.66
CA TYR A 390 -10.79 -2.15 -0.67
C TYR A 390 -11.65 -3.41 -0.69
N GLU A 391 -11.46 -4.32 0.26
CA GLU A 391 -12.19 -5.60 0.36
C GLU A 391 -13.71 -5.42 0.51
N HIS A 392 -14.16 -4.33 1.15
CA HIS A 392 -15.57 -4.04 1.37
C HIS A 392 -16.13 -3.00 0.40
N SER A 393 -15.30 -2.45 -0.50
CA SER A 393 -15.69 -1.36 -1.38
C SER A 393 -16.40 -1.82 -2.66
N THR A 394 -17.07 -0.88 -3.30
CA THR A 394 -17.58 -1.08 -4.67
C THR A 394 -16.44 -1.15 -5.69
N LEU A 395 -15.24 -0.63 -5.38
CA LEU A 395 -14.08 -0.69 -6.26
C LEU A 395 -13.65 -2.14 -6.52
N GLN A 396 -13.56 -2.98 -5.49
CA GLN A 396 -13.23 -4.40 -5.63
C GLN A 396 -14.22 -5.09 -6.58
N LYS A 397 -15.52 -4.83 -6.39
CA LYS A 397 -16.58 -5.43 -7.22
C LYS A 397 -16.51 -4.96 -8.66
N ILE A 398 -16.19 -3.68 -8.89
CA ILE A 398 -15.99 -3.09 -10.22
C ILE A 398 -14.79 -3.74 -10.90
N ILE A 399 -13.63 -3.83 -10.24
CA ILE A 399 -12.41 -4.46 -10.76
C ILE A 399 -12.68 -5.92 -11.14
N LYS A 400 -13.32 -6.68 -10.25
CA LYS A 400 -13.73 -8.06 -10.54
C LYS A 400 -14.69 -8.19 -11.73
N LYS A 401 -15.64 -7.26 -11.88
CA LYS A 401 -16.57 -7.25 -13.00
C LYS A 401 -15.87 -6.89 -14.32
N ILE A 402 -14.94 -5.93 -14.31
CA ILE A 402 -14.12 -5.58 -15.47
C ILE A 402 -13.28 -6.79 -15.92
N ALA A 403 -12.63 -7.49 -14.98
CA ALA A 403 -11.85 -8.70 -15.29
C ALA A 403 -12.70 -9.77 -15.98
N LYS A 404 -13.87 -10.09 -15.41
CA LYS A 404 -14.81 -11.07 -15.98
C LYS A 404 -15.28 -10.73 -17.39
N GLN A 405 -15.30 -9.45 -17.76
CA GLN A 405 -15.69 -8.99 -19.10
C GLN A 405 -14.50 -8.80 -20.05
N GLY A 406 -13.27 -9.10 -19.59
CA GLY A 406 -12.07 -9.00 -20.41
C GLY A 406 -11.53 -7.59 -20.58
N GLY A 407 -11.93 -6.64 -19.72
CA GLY A 407 -11.42 -5.27 -19.72
C GLY A 407 -10.03 -5.17 -19.11
N ARG A 408 -9.18 -4.31 -19.68
CA ARG A 408 -7.86 -3.98 -19.12
C ARG A 408 -7.98 -2.82 -18.14
N VAL A 409 -7.09 -2.77 -17.15
CA VAL A 409 -7.12 -1.74 -16.11
C VAL A 409 -5.74 -1.08 -16.00
N ILE A 410 -5.74 0.23 -15.81
CA ILE A 410 -4.60 0.96 -15.26
C ILE A 410 -5.03 1.54 -13.92
N ILE A 411 -4.25 1.24 -12.88
CA ILE A 411 -4.42 1.86 -11.57
C ILE A 411 -3.31 2.89 -11.39
N THR A 412 -3.70 4.09 -10.97
CA THR A 412 -2.79 5.18 -10.67
C THR A 412 -3.39 6.12 -9.61
N THR A 413 -2.67 7.16 -9.28
CA THR A 413 -3.07 8.27 -8.40
C THR A 413 -2.57 9.58 -8.97
N ASP A 414 -2.88 10.67 -8.36
CA ASP A 414 -2.38 12.02 -8.70
C ASP A 414 -1.20 12.42 -7.81
N HIS A 415 -1.22 12.07 -6.53
CA HIS A 415 -0.15 12.28 -5.55
C HIS A 415 -0.26 11.24 -4.44
N GLY A 416 0.74 11.21 -3.55
CA GLY A 416 0.66 10.48 -2.31
C GLY A 416 0.65 11.42 -1.10
N SER A 417 0.94 10.89 0.09
CA SER A 417 1.03 11.65 1.34
C SER A 417 2.15 11.12 2.23
N VAL A 418 2.68 11.99 3.08
CA VAL A 418 3.71 11.65 4.06
C VAL A 418 3.20 11.85 5.48
N ARG A 419 3.62 11.00 6.41
CA ARG A 419 3.34 11.18 7.84
C ARG A 419 4.26 12.25 8.40
N VAL A 420 3.71 13.42 8.72
CA VAL A 420 4.50 14.58 9.14
C VAL A 420 4.92 14.51 10.61
N LYS A 421 6.16 14.94 10.89
CA LYS A 421 6.76 14.85 12.23
C LYS A 421 7.38 16.16 12.70
N ASN A 422 8.05 16.90 11.82
CA ASN A 422 8.88 18.04 12.17
C ASN A 422 8.20 19.36 11.81
N PRO A 423 7.88 20.22 12.80
CA PRO A 423 7.23 21.49 12.53
C PRO A 423 8.24 22.56 12.08
N VAL A 424 7.95 23.20 10.96
CA VAL A 424 8.68 24.36 10.42
C VAL A 424 7.86 25.63 10.59
N LYS A 425 8.44 26.67 11.17
CA LYS A 425 7.75 27.96 11.38
C LYS A 425 7.65 28.74 10.08
N VAL A 426 6.42 29.12 9.73
CA VAL A 426 6.15 30.00 8.60
C VAL A 426 5.23 31.13 9.05
N VAL A 427 5.54 32.36 8.66
CA VAL A 427 4.67 33.52 8.87
C VAL A 427 4.20 34.01 7.51
N GLY A 428 2.92 34.22 7.36
CA GLY A 428 2.29 34.74 6.16
C GLY A 428 1.09 35.61 6.48
N ASP A 429 0.60 36.35 5.49
CA ASP A 429 -0.62 37.13 5.61
C ASP A 429 -1.88 36.21 5.55
N LYS A 430 -3.06 36.81 5.72
CA LYS A 430 -4.34 36.07 5.75
C LYS A 430 -4.72 35.44 4.41
N SER A 431 -4.07 35.82 3.32
CA SER A 431 -4.34 35.29 1.96
C SER A 431 -3.55 34.02 1.66
N VAL A 432 -2.64 33.59 2.55
CA VAL A 432 -1.86 32.37 2.41
C VAL A 432 -2.75 31.15 2.62
N ASN A 433 -2.64 30.15 1.75
CA ASN A 433 -3.42 28.92 1.83
C ASN A 433 -3.22 28.17 3.16
N THR A 434 -4.16 27.31 3.50
CA THR A 434 -4.16 26.54 4.76
C THR A 434 -3.37 25.24 4.71
N ASN A 435 -2.90 24.80 3.52
CA ASN A 435 -2.16 23.53 3.36
C ASN A 435 -0.91 23.50 4.24
N LEU A 436 -0.56 22.34 4.78
CA LEU A 436 0.55 22.18 5.71
C LEU A 436 1.88 21.84 5.04
N ARG A 437 1.87 21.46 3.78
CA ARG A 437 3.06 21.01 3.06
C ARG A 437 3.53 21.99 1.98
N TYR A 438 2.68 22.93 1.57
CA TYR A 438 3.10 24.05 0.73
C TYR A 438 2.40 25.35 1.15
N LYS A 439 3.03 26.45 0.83
CA LYS A 439 2.43 27.78 0.97
C LYS A 439 2.69 28.60 -0.28
N GLN A 440 1.69 29.39 -0.67
CA GLN A 440 1.85 30.42 -1.66
C GLN A 440 1.45 31.77 -1.08
N GLY A 441 2.18 32.82 -1.42
CA GLY A 441 1.88 34.15 -0.90
C GLY A 441 2.90 35.19 -1.30
N LYS A 442 2.56 36.47 -1.05
CA LYS A 442 3.44 37.61 -1.31
C LYS A 442 4.46 37.83 -0.20
N THR A 443 4.00 37.66 1.05
CA THR A 443 4.74 38.00 2.26
C THR A 443 4.89 36.75 3.10
N LEU A 444 5.83 35.90 2.70
CA LEU A 444 6.17 34.69 3.46
C LEU A 444 7.52 34.92 4.16
N ASN A 445 7.54 34.67 5.49
CA ASN A 445 8.75 34.72 6.29
C ASN A 445 9.03 33.31 6.87
N TYR A 446 10.17 32.75 6.55
CA TYR A 446 10.60 31.41 6.87
C TYR A 446 12.12 31.33 6.79
N ASN A 447 12.69 30.22 7.27
CA ASN A 447 14.10 29.92 7.08
C ASN A 447 14.30 29.25 5.68
N PRO A 448 15.01 29.88 4.73
CA PRO A 448 15.20 29.30 3.38
C PRO A 448 15.89 27.93 3.36
N LYS A 449 16.64 27.56 4.40
CA LYS A 449 17.31 26.25 4.48
C LYS A 449 16.34 25.11 4.80
N GLU A 450 15.20 25.43 5.39
CA GLU A 450 14.18 24.45 5.84
C GLU A 450 13.11 24.19 4.78
N VAL A 451 13.11 24.90 3.66
CA VAL A 451 12.09 24.79 2.62
C VAL A 451 12.71 24.61 1.23
N PHE A 452 11.94 24.06 0.30
CA PHE A 452 12.21 24.26 -1.12
C PHE A 452 11.42 25.48 -1.60
N GLU A 453 12.13 26.50 -2.10
CA GLU A 453 11.54 27.76 -2.50
C GLU A 453 11.50 27.91 -4.02
N ILE A 454 10.35 28.31 -4.57
CA ILE A 454 10.19 28.74 -5.96
C ILE A 454 9.80 30.23 -5.95
N THR A 455 10.81 31.08 -6.18
CA THR A 455 10.66 32.55 -6.19
C THR A 455 10.02 33.07 -7.46
N HIS A 456 10.16 32.35 -8.56
CA HIS A 456 9.60 32.65 -9.87
C HIS A 456 8.62 31.55 -10.32
N PRO A 457 7.35 31.57 -9.85
CA PRO A 457 6.40 30.49 -10.11
C PRO A 457 6.21 30.14 -11.59
N LYS A 458 6.33 31.11 -12.49
CA LYS A 458 6.22 30.90 -13.93
C LYS A 458 7.32 30.00 -14.51
N GLU A 459 8.52 30.00 -13.92
CA GLU A 459 9.61 29.12 -14.33
C GLU A 459 9.32 27.65 -13.97
N ALA A 460 8.47 27.44 -12.96
CA ALA A 460 7.94 26.14 -12.57
C ALA A 460 6.57 25.83 -13.20
N HIS A 461 6.13 26.59 -14.19
CA HIS A 461 4.81 26.52 -14.79
C HIS A 461 3.65 26.56 -13.77
N LEU A 462 3.80 27.32 -12.69
CA LEU A 462 2.77 27.56 -11.68
C LEU A 462 2.08 28.90 -11.93
N PRO A 463 0.75 28.99 -11.67
CA PRO A 463 0.00 30.24 -11.73
C PRO A 463 0.59 31.29 -10.80
N GLN A 464 0.56 32.54 -11.25
CA GLN A 464 1.11 33.66 -10.50
C GLN A 464 0.14 34.86 -10.58
N ILE A 465 -0.61 35.10 -9.52
CA ILE A 465 -1.59 36.21 -9.42
C ILE A 465 -0.86 37.55 -9.26
N ASN A 466 0.28 37.57 -8.60
CA ASN A 466 1.06 38.76 -8.28
C ASN A 466 2.54 38.55 -8.55
N VAL A 467 3.24 39.59 -9.01
CA VAL A 467 4.69 39.55 -9.31
C VAL A 467 5.54 39.12 -8.12
N SER A 468 5.12 39.46 -6.88
CA SER A 468 5.84 39.11 -5.65
C SER A 468 5.42 37.77 -5.03
N GLN A 469 4.51 37.04 -5.68
CA GLN A 469 4.06 35.74 -5.19
C GLN A 469 5.15 34.71 -5.40
N LYS A 470 5.37 33.89 -4.37
CA LYS A 470 6.26 32.75 -4.39
C LYS A 470 5.60 31.53 -3.77
N PHE A 471 6.15 30.37 -4.05
CA PHE A 471 5.77 29.10 -3.45
C PHE A 471 6.91 28.59 -2.57
N ILE A 472 6.54 27.98 -1.45
CA ILE A 472 7.46 27.21 -0.61
C ILE A 472 6.85 25.85 -0.33
N PHE A 473 7.70 24.83 -0.31
CA PHE A 473 7.35 23.45 -0.09
C PHE A 473 8.09 22.89 1.12
N ALA A 474 7.36 22.17 1.97
CA ALA A 474 7.98 21.42 3.04
C ALA A 474 8.72 20.20 2.47
N LYS A 475 9.87 19.90 3.03
CA LYS A 475 10.76 18.79 2.63
C LYS A 475 10.55 17.59 3.55
N SER A 476 10.87 16.38 3.08
CA SER A 476 10.83 15.17 3.89
C SER A 476 9.51 15.02 4.66
N ASP A 477 9.53 14.84 5.98
CA ASP A 477 8.39 14.74 6.88
C ASP A 477 8.10 16.04 7.67
N ASP A 478 8.56 17.18 7.17
CA ASP A 478 8.31 18.51 7.73
C ASP A 478 6.87 18.98 7.47
N PHE A 479 6.37 19.92 8.29
CA PHE A 479 5.10 20.59 8.06
C PHE A 479 5.08 22.02 8.57
N PHE A 480 4.34 22.89 7.91
CA PHE A 480 4.29 24.32 8.21
C PHE A 480 3.34 24.65 9.34
N VAL A 481 3.81 25.41 10.31
CA VAL A 481 3.02 25.87 11.46
C VAL A 481 3.20 27.38 11.66
N TYR A 482 2.08 28.08 11.87
CA TYR A 482 2.12 29.48 12.24
C TYR A 482 2.53 29.68 13.70
N PRO A 483 3.19 30.80 14.05
CA PRO A 483 3.61 31.08 15.42
C PRO A 483 2.47 31.17 16.44
N ASN A 484 1.28 31.60 15.99
CA ASN A 484 0.12 31.73 16.87
C ASN A 484 -0.37 30.35 17.30
N ASN A 485 -0.50 30.12 18.62
CA ASN A 485 -0.85 28.82 19.20
C ASN A 485 0.05 27.67 18.74
N TYR A 486 1.34 27.95 18.52
CA TYR A 486 2.31 27.03 17.91
C TYR A 486 2.27 25.62 18.49
N ASN A 487 2.40 25.49 19.82
CA ASN A 487 2.44 24.17 20.49
C ASN A 487 1.12 23.40 20.30
N HIS A 488 -0.02 24.09 20.25
CA HIS A 488 -1.31 23.46 20.00
C HIS A 488 -1.34 22.85 18.60
N TYR A 489 -0.99 23.62 17.56
CA TYR A 489 -1.02 23.14 16.20
C TYR A 489 0.07 22.11 15.90
N VAL A 490 1.24 22.21 16.54
CA VAL A 490 2.27 21.16 16.44
C VAL A 490 1.71 19.83 16.94
N ASN A 491 1.09 19.79 18.11
CA ASN A 491 0.52 18.56 18.68
C ASN A 491 -0.69 18.06 17.87
N TYR A 492 -1.46 18.97 17.28
CA TYR A 492 -2.63 18.62 16.50
C TYR A 492 -2.28 17.95 15.17
N TYR A 493 -1.28 18.47 14.44
CA TYR A 493 -0.91 18.00 13.11
C TYR A 493 0.20 16.95 13.10
N LYS A 494 1.04 16.91 14.13
CA LYS A 494 2.09 15.89 14.21
C LYS A 494 1.51 14.49 14.06
N ASP A 495 2.24 13.64 13.34
CA ASP A 495 1.87 12.27 13.03
C ASP A 495 0.62 12.12 12.13
N THR A 496 0.07 13.19 11.55
CA THR A 496 -0.97 13.11 10.53
C THR A 496 -0.37 12.85 9.13
N PHE A 497 -1.16 12.32 8.19
CA PHE A 497 -0.76 12.19 6.80
C PHE A 497 -1.14 13.44 6.03
N GLN A 498 -0.16 14.09 5.42
CA GLN A 498 -0.31 15.35 4.73
C GLN A 498 0.35 15.26 3.34
N HIS A 499 -0.04 16.15 2.43
CA HIS A 499 0.45 16.20 1.07
C HIS A 499 0.55 17.64 0.56
N GLY A 500 1.32 17.87 -0.48
CA GLY A 500 1.55 19.19 -1.08
C GLY A 500 3.02 19.57 -1.19
N GLY A 501 3.93 18.84 -0.54
CA GLY A 501 5.36 19.12 -0.47
C GLY A 501 6.22 18.11 -1.24
N VAL A 502 7.46 17.97 -0.78
CA VAL A 502 8.49 17.13 -1.40
C VAL A 502 8.85 15.99 -0.48
N SER A 503 8.45 14.78 -0.85
CA SER A 503 8.88 13.51 -0.25
C SER A 503 8.78 12.38 -1.28
N LEU A 504 9.45 11.27 -1.02
CA LEU A 504 9.36 10.06 -1.84
C LEU A 504 7.90 9.59 -1.95
N GLU A 505 7.16 9.60 -0.84
CA GLU A 505 5.79 9.14 -0.72
C GLU A 505 4.79 10.03 -1.46
N GLU A 506 5.02 11.34 -1.51
CA GLU A 506 4.14 12.29 -2.19
C GLU A 506 4.40 12.31 -3.70
N MET A 507 5.66 12.19 -4.12
CA MET A 507 6.07 12.43 -5.51
C MET A 507 6.25 11.16 -6.33
N LEU A 508 6.75 10.04 -5.76
CA LEU A 508 6.94 8.78 -6.50
C LEU A 508 5.69 7.90 -6.36
N VAL A 509 4.76 8.09 -7.28
CA VAL A 509 3.42 7.52 -7.20
C VAL A 509 3.17 6.42 -8.24
N PRO A 510 2.36 5.39 -7.91
CA PRO A 510 2.22 4.22 -8.75
C PRO A 510 1.47 4.49 -10.06
N ILE A 511 1.91 3.82 -11.12
CA ILE A 511 1.15 3.58 -12.34
C ILE A 511 1.31 2.12 -12.76
N VAL A 512 0.20 1.38 -12.82
CA VAL A 512 0.22 -0.07 -12.96
C VAL A 512 -0.73 -0.52 -14.05
N ALA A 513 -0.20 -1.24 -15.03
CA ALA A 513 -0.97 -1.83 -16.12
C ALA A 513 -1.35 -3.29 -15.81
N LEU A 514 -2.61 -3.61 -15.97
CA LEU A 514 -3.23 -4.86 -15.58
C LEU A 514 -4.02 -5.48 -16.75
N THR A 515 -3.77 -6.76 -17.01
CA THR A 515 -4.52 -7.56 -17.99
C THR A 515 -5.33 -8.65 -17.27
N PRO A 516 -6.61 -8.85 -17.64
CA PRO A 516 -7.47 -9.80 -16.95
C PRO A 516 -6.95 -11.24 -17.10
N LYS A 517 -7.04 -12.02 -16.05
CA LYS A 517 -6.86 -13.48 -16.10
C LYS A 517 -8.08 -14.08 -16.78
N LYS A 518 -7.84 -15.07 -17.65
CA LYS A 518 -8.92 -15.79 -18.35
C LYS A 518 -9.67 -16.69 -17.40
#